data_afe92edb1eda888822efcf2e9b1ff1d5
#
_entry.id   afe92edb1eda888822efcf2e9b1ff1d5
#
_cell.length_a   1.000
_cell.length_b   1.000
_cell.length_c   1.000
_cell.angle_alpha   90.00
_cell.angle_beta   90.00
_cell.angle_gamma   90.00
#
_symmetry.space_group_name_H-M   'P 1'
#
loop_
_entity.id
_entity.type
_entity.pdbx_description
1 polymer ?
#
loop_
_entity_poly.entity_id
_entity_poly.type
_entity_poly.pdbx_seq_one_letter_code
_entity_poly.pdbx_strand_id
1 'polypeptide(L)'
;MAGIEAIDKLSNELSRLPGIGKKTAQRLAFHIVGMPEEQVRELAVAIYNGKKNVHLCPVCYNLTDREICSVCGDEARDRSIICVVKDARDVNALERVRDYNGLYHVLGGVISPMDGIGLDDIRIRELMSRLASGEVKEVVLATNPDVEGEATASYLSRLIKPMGIKVTRIAHGVPVGGELEYTDEITLLRAFEGRREV
;
A
#
# COMPACT_ATOMS: atom_id res chain seq x y z
N MET A 1 8.08 -42.67 4.63
CA MET A 1 9.32 -42.29 5.30
C MET A 1 8.93 -41.40 6.47
N ALA A 2 9.41 -41.75 7.69
CA ALA A 2 9.18 -40.91 8.85
C ALA A 2 9.95 -39.59 8.67
N GLY A 3 9.26 -38.48 8.48
CA GLY A 3 9.87 -37.16 8.42
C GLY A 3 10.45 -36.77 9.78
N ILE A 4 11.42 -35.88 9.81
CA ILE A 4 11.92 -35.30 11.06
C ILE A 4 10.86 -34.25 11.51
N GLU A 5 10.16 -34.52 12.60
CA GLU A 5 9.02 -33.71 13.07
C GLU A 5 9.33 -32.20 13.15
N ALA A 6 10.53 -31.84 13.60
CA ALA A 6 10.96 -30.43 13.67
C ALA A 6 11.06 -29.76 12.29
N ILE A 7 11.55 -30.50 11.28
CA ILE A 7 11.65 -30.00 9.90
C ILE A 7 10.27 -29.89 9.27
N ASP A 8 9.41 -30.87 9.52
CA ASP A 8 8.04 -30.87 9.00
C ASP A 8 7.23 -29.71 9.60
N LYS A 9 7.37 -29.43 10.90
CA LYS A 9 6.75 -28.28 11.56
C LYS A 9 7.26 -26.95 10.95
N LEU A 10 8.55 -26.78 10.80
CA LEU A 10 9.14 -25.57 10.20
C LEU A 10 8.66 -25.38 8.74
N SER A 11 8.65 -26.47 7.95
CA SER A 11 8.15 -26.46 6.57
C SER A 11 6.67 -26.05 6.50
N ASN A 12 5.86 -26.57 7.42
CA ASN A 12 4.43 -26.21 7.48
C ASN A 12 4.23 -24.73 7.79
N GLU A 13 4.95 -24.15 8.76
CA GLU A 13 4.84 -22.72 9.07
C GLU A 13 5.30 -21.85 7.89
N LEU A 14 6.39 -22.22 7.23
CA LEU A 14 6.88 -21.50 6.03
C LEU A 14 5.86 -21.57 4.87
N SER A 15 5.16 -22.69 4.70
CA SER A 15 4.15 -22.85 3.64
C SER A 15 2.89 -22.03 3.84
N ARG A 16 2.67 -21.44 5.04
CA ARG A 16 1.58 -20.50 5.31
C ARG A 16 1.83 -19.10 4.77
N LEU A 17 3.08 -18.82 4.39
CA LEU A 17 3.44 -17.52 3.83
C LEU A 17 2.99 -17.43 2.37
N PRO A 18 2.38 -16.29 1.94
CA PRO A 18 1.93 -16.11 0.57
C PRO A 18 3.07 -16.31 -0.43
N GLY A 19 2.81 -17.04 -1.52
CA GLY A 19 3.81 -17.35 -2.55
C GLY A 19 4.78 -18.46 -2.21
N ILE A 20 4.73 -19.04 -1.00
CA ILE A 20 5.58 -20.17 -0.61
C ILE A 20 4.77 -21.47 -0.67
N GLY A 21 4.96 -22.23 -1.76
CA GLY A 21 4.38 -23.56 -1.90
C GLY A 21 5.13 -24.61 -1.08
N LYS A 22 4.49 -25.77 -0.84
CA LYS A 22 5.04 -26.88 -0.02
C LYS A 22 6.48 -27.27 -0.40
N LYS A 23 6.81 -27.35 -1.69
CA LYS A 23 8.12 -27.73 -2.19
C LYS A 23 9.20 -26.68 -1.83
N THR A 24 8.87 -25.41 -1.94
CA THR A 24 9.73 -24.29 -1.55
C THR A 24 9.90 -24.23 -0.03
N ALA A 25 8.82 -24.40 0.72
CA ALA A 25 8.83 -24.42 2.18
C ALA A 25 9.76 -25.53 2.72
N GLN A 26 9.67 -26.73 2.18
CA GLN A 26 10.54 -27.84 2.55
C GLN A 26 12.03 -27.52 2.26
N ARG A 27 12.32 -26.96 1.09
CA ARG A 27 13.68 -26.55 0.72
C ARG A 27 14.24 -25.47 1.65
N LEU A 28 13.41 -24.49 2.02
CA LEU A 28 13.78 -23.45 2.99
C LEU A 28 14.01 -24.03 4.39
N ALA A 29 13.16 -24.96 4.85
CA ALA A 29 13.34 -25.61 6.14
C ALA A 29 14.67 -26.34 6.25
N PHE A 30 15.05 -27.14 5.24
CA PHE A 30 16.36 -27.80 5.21
C PHE A 30 17.53 -26.80 5.15
N HIS A 31 17.38 -25.70 4.41
CA HIS A 31 18.39 -24.64 4.36
C HIS A 31 18.60 -24.00 5.74
N ILE A 32 17.52 -23.63 6.43
CA ILE A 32 17.56 -23.03 7.77
C ILE A 32 18.21 -23.96 8.78
N VAL A 33 17.90 -25.27 8.74
CA VAL A 33 18.54 -26.28 9.61
C VAL A 33 20.04 -26.39 9.35
N GLY A 34 20.50 -26.13 8.12
CA GLY A 34 21.91 -26.10 7.76
C GLY A 34 22.66 -24.81 8.07
N MET A 35 21.95 -23.74 8.48
CA MET A 35 22.56 -22.46 8.83
C MET A 35 23.23 -22.52 10.23
N PRO A 36 24.24 -21.65 10.51
CA PRO A 36 24.73 -21.42 11.85
C PRO A 36 23.59 -20.96 12.81
N GLU A 37 23.61 -21.48 14.04
CA GLU A 37 22.55 -21.20 15.03
C GLU A 37 22.33 -19.69 15.26
N GLU A 38 23.40 -18.90 15.27
CA GLU A 38 23.32 -17.45 15.44
C GLU A 38 22.53 -16.76 14.33
N GLN A 39 22.75 -17.15 13.06
CA GLN A 39 21.99 -16.61 11.92
C GLN A 39 20.50 -17.00 11.98
N VAL A 40 20.21 -18.21 12.45
CA VAL A 40 18.81 -18.64 12.65
C VAL A 40 18.15 -17.82 13.75
N ARG A 41 18.87 -17.55 14.84
CA ARG A 41 18.40 -16.69 15.94
C ARG A 41 18.12 -15.26 15.45
N GLU A 42 19.05 -14.68 14.70
CA GLU A 42 18.88 -13.33 14.12
C GLU A 42 17.65 -13.27 13.23
N LEU A 43 17.44 -14.26 12.35
CA LEU A 43 16.26 -14.33 11.48
C LEU A 43 14.98 -14.41 12.30
N ALA A 44 14.92 -15.28 13.31
CA ALA A 44 13.74 -15.45 14.17
C ALA A 44 13.43 -14.17 14.95
N VAL A 45 14.45 -13.50 15.49
CA VAL A 45 14.33 -12.22 16.20
C VAL A 45 13.85 -11.11 15.25
N ALA A 46 14.38 -11.06 14.02
CA ALA A 46 13.95 -10.07 13.02
C ALA A 46 12.47 -10.22 12.67
N ILE A 47 12.00 -11.46 12.45
CA ILE A 47 10.57 -11.75 12.19
C ILE A 47 9.70 -11.29 13.38
N TYR A 48 10.07 -11.67 14.59
CA TYR A 48 9.33 -11.34 15.79
C TYR A 48 9.28 -9.82 16.04
N ASN A 49 10.42 -9.14 15.94
CA ASN A 49 10.53 -7.70 16.15
C ASN A 49 9.80 -6.90 15.06
N GLY A 50 9.85 -7.35 13.80
CA GLY A 50 9.07 -6.75 12.73
C GLY A 50 7.57 -6.75 13.05
N LYS A 51 7.03 -7.87 13.55
CA LYS A 51 5.63 -7.94 13.96
C LYS A 51 5.33 -7.13 15.22
N LYS A 52 6.24 -7.13 16.20
CA LYS A 52 6.01 -6.50 17.50
C LYS A 52 6.09 -4.97 17.45
N ASN A 53 7.07 -4.44 16.70
CA ASN A 53 7.40 -3.02 16.75
C ASN A 53 6.71 -2.21 15.66
N VAL A 54 6.31 -2.84 14.54
CA VAL A 54 5.62 -2.13 13.46
C VAL A 54 4.13 -2.02 13.76
N HIS A 55 3.65 -0.79 13.72
CA HIS A 55 2.24 -0.44 13.94
C HIS A 55 1.78 0.63 12.93
N LEU A 56 0.52 1.00 12.99
CA LEU A 56 -0.03 2.05 12.13
C LEU A 56 0.25 3.43 12.73
N CYS A 57 0.73 4.36 11.92
CA CYS A 57 0.85 5.77 12.28
C CYS A 57 -0.54 6.31 12.67
N PRO A 58 -0.69 6.96 13.84
CA PRO A 58 -1.99 7.48 14.29
C PRO A 58 -2.56 8.60 13.41
N VAL A 59 -1.72 9.21 12.55
CA VAL A 59 -2.14 10.32 11.68
C VAL A 59 -2.55 9.86 10.29
N CYS A 60 -1.74 9.02 9.64
CA CYS A 60 -1.94 8.67 8.22
C CYS A 60 -2.19 7.19 7.97
N TYR A 61 -2.13 6.35 9.01
CA TYR A 61 -2.31 4.89 8.94
C TYR A 61 -1.28 4.14 8.09
N ASN A 62 -0.15 4.78 7.74
CA ASN A 62 1.01 4.10 7.19
C ASN A 62 1.69 3.24 8.26
N LEU A 63 2.44 2.23 7.85
CA LEU A 63 3.25 1.43 8.76
C LEU A 63 4.45 2.25 9.28
N THR A 64 4.73 2.10 10.58
CA THR A 64 5.86 2.77 11.24
C THR A 64 6.32 1.97 12.46
N ASP A 65 7.57 2.12 12.82
CA ASP A 65 8.18 1.66 14.08
C ASP A 65 8.43 2.82 15.08
N ARG A 66 7.94 4.03 14.74
CA ARG A 66 8.04 5.26 15.54
C ARG A 66 6.65 5.71 15.95
N GLU A 67 6.52 6.54 16.98
CA GLU A 67 5.25 7.10 17.43
C GLU A 67 4.46 7.74 16.28
N ILE A 68 5.12 8.53 15.43
CA ILE A 68 4.59 9.10 14.18
C ILE A 68 5.54 8.71 13.05
N CYS A 69 5.01 8.34 11.88
CA CYS A 69 5.83 7.96 10.74
C CYS A 69 6.70 9.12 10.24
N SER A 70 7.79 8.78 9.54
CA SER A 70 8.75 9.76 9.02
C SER A 70 8.12 10.83 8.14
N VAL A 71 7.08 10.50 7.37
CA VAL A 71 6.38 11.47 6.51
C VAL A 71 5.54 12.45 7.34
N CYS A 72 4.74 11.97 8.30
CA CYS A 72 3.90 12.83 9.13
C CYS A 72 4.70 13.69 10.12
N GLY A 73 5.86 13.20 10.56
CA GLY A 73 6.77 13.90 11.46
C GLY A 73 7.71 14.89 10.77
N ASP A 74 7.75 14.90 9.44
CA ASP A 74 8.60 15.82 8.68
C ASP A 74 7.89 17.17 8.51
N GLU A 75 8.44 18.22 9.12
CA GLU A 75 7.90 19.58 9.07
C GLU A 75 8.09 20.26 7.70
N ALA A 76 8.99 19.75 6.86
CA ALA A 76 9.23 20.27 5.53
C ALA A 76 8.14 19.85 4.51
N ARG A 77 7.25 18.92 4.88
CA ARG A 77 6.16 18.45 4.02
C ARG A 77 5.02 19.45 3.90
N ASP A 78 4.46 19.55 2.70
CA ASP A 78 3.27 20.36 2.43
C ASP A 78 2.02 19.70 3.03
N ARG A 79 1.54 20.26 4.12
CA ARG A 79 0.35 19.78 4.84
C ARG A 79 -0.97 20.06 4.12
N SER A 80 -0.94 20.90 3.09
CA SER A 80 -2.13 21.24 2.31
C SER A 80 -2.49 20.19 1.26
N ILE A 81 -1.62 19.18 1.01
CA ILE A 81 -1.83 18.14 0.02
C ILE A 81 -1.79 16.77 0.69
N ILE A 82 -2.84 15.97 0.48
CA ILE A 82 -2.89 14.56 0.93
C ILE A 82 -3.06 13.63 -0.25
N CYS A 83 -2.12 12.68 -0.41
CA CYS A 83 -2.23 11.57 -1.33
C CYS A 83 -2.88 10.37 -0.63
N VAL A 84 -4.05 9.95 -1.13
CA VAL A 84 -4.81 8.80 -0.59
C VAL A 84 -4.44 7.55 -1.37
N VAL A 85 -3.96 6.54 -0.66
CA VAL A 85 -3.49 5.27 -1.22
C VAL A 85 -4.20 4.08 -0.60
N LYS A 86 -4.15 2.92 -1.25
CA LYS A 86 -4.74 1.68 -0.77
C LYS A 86 -3.99 1.15 0.46
N ASP A 87 -2.66 1.00 0.38
CA ASP A 87 -1.85 0.41 1.45
C ASP A 87 -0.44 1.06 1.60
N ALA A 88 0.30 0.63 2.62
CA ALA A 88 1.63 1.16 2.94
C ALA A 88 2.68 0.91 1.84
N ARG A 89 2.50 -0.11 1.00
CA ARG A 89 3.42 -0.41 -0.12
C ARG A 89 3.32 0.66 -1.19
N ASP A 90 2.12 1.23 -1.38
CA ASP A 90 1.90 2.32 -2.33
C ASP A 90 2.63 3.59 -1.85
N VAL A 91 2.61 3.89 -0.54
CA VAL A 91 3.41 4.98 0.02
C VAL A 91 4.90 4.79 -0.30
N ASN A 92 5.44 3.58 -0.07
CA ASN A 92 6.84 3.29 -0.35
C ASN A 92 7.17 3.42 -1.85
N ALA A 93 6.23 3.09 -2.74
CA ALA A 93 6.41 3.25 -4.18
C ALA A 93 6.45 4.73 -4.59
N LEU A 94 5.52 5.54 -4.05
CA LEU A 94 5.43 6.97 -4.34
C LEU A 94 6.60 7.77 -3.74
N GLU A 95 7.09 7.41 -2.56
CA GLU A 95 8.25 8.05 -1.93
C GLU A 95 9.56 7.89 -2.74
N ARG A 96 9.64 6.90 -3.64
CA ARG A 96 10.78 6.77 -4.58
C ARG A 96 10.83 7.90 -5.61
N VAL A 97 9.71 8.52 -5.87
CA VAL A 97 9.58 9.62 -6.87
C VAL A 97 10.08 10.95 -6.30
N ARG A 98 10.58 11.11 -5.16
CA ARG A 98 11.23 12.27 -4.50
C ARG A 98 10.64 13.68 -4.76
N ASP A 99 9.83 13.84 -5.81
CA ASP A 99 9.20 15.12 -6.22
C ASP A 99 7.86 15.36 -5.51
N TYR A 100 7.29 14.34 -4.85
CA TYR A 100 6.08 14.50 -4.07
C TYR A 100 6.42 14.94 -2.65
N ASN A 101 6.00 16.13 -2.27
CA ASN A 101 6.27 16.71 -0.96
C ASN A 101 5.04 16.81 -0.04
N GLY A 102 3.91 16.23 -0.43
CA GLY A 102 2.69 16.21 0.39
C GLY A 102 2.68 15.11 1.44
N LEU A 103 1.56 14.99 2.13
CA LEU A 103 1.27 13.95 3.11
C LEU A 103 0.52 12.77 2.47
N TYR A 104 0.43 11.64 3.19
CA TYR A 104 -0.35 10.48 2.76
C TYR A 104 -1.52 10.20 3.70
N HIS A 105 -2.48 9.42 3.20
CA HIS A 105 -3.48 8.73 3.97
C HIS A 105 -3.67 7.32 3.42
N VAL A 106 -3.47 6.31 4.27
CA VAL A 106 -3.56 4.90 3.90
C VAL A 106 -4.94 4.37 4.28
N LEU A 107 -5.72 3.96 3.29
CA LEU A 107 -7.07 3.44 3.49
C LEU A 107 -7.08 2.07 4.18
N GLY A 108 -6.06 1.24 3.97
CA GLY A 108 -6.00 -0.14 4.44
C GLY A 108 -6.76 -1.13 3.56
N GLY A 109 -7.32 -0.68 2.44
CA GLY A 109 -8.07 -1.47 1.46
C GLY A 109 -8.75 -0.59 0.44
N VAL A 110 -9.60 -1.20 -0.37
CA VAL A 110 -10.54 -0.55 -1.31
C VAL A 110 -11.94 -1.13 -1.10
N ILE A 111 -12.98 -0.42 -1.52
CA ILE A 111 -14.35 -0.92 -1.51
C ILE A 111 -14.41 -2.11 -2.46
N SER A 112 -14.64 -3.31 -1.94
CA SER A 112 -14.77 -4.56 -2.70
C SER A 112 -15.90 -5.40 -2.14
N PRO A 113 -17.14 -5.23 -2.65
CA PRO A 113 -18.28 -6.06 -2.20
C PRO A 113 -18.06 -7.55 -2.42
N MET A 114 -17.30 -7.92 -3.46
CA MET A 114 -16.97 -9.33 -3.77
C MET A 114 -16.11 -9.97 -2.68
N ASP A 115 -15.22 -9.18 -2.06
CA ASP A 115 -14.35 -9.60 -0.96
C ASP A 115 -14.97 -9.30 0.41
N GLY A 116 -16.20 -8.80 0.46
CA GLY A 116 -16.89 -8.42 1.68
C GLY A 116 -16.35 -7.15 2.35
N ILE A 117 -15.56 -6.33 1.63
CA ILE A 117 -14.95 -5.10 2.16
C ILE A 117 -15.89 -3.92 1.89
N GLY A 118 -16.49 -3.40 2.95
CA GLY A 118 -17.39 -2.25 2.92
C GLY A 118 -16.69 -0.93 3.30
N LEU A 119 -17.49 0.11 3.45
CA LEU A 119 -17.04 1.46 3.80
C LEU A 119 -16.45 1.54 5.21
N ASP A 120 -16.91 0.70 6.13
CA ASP A 120 -16.50 0.69 7.53
C ASP A 120 -15.24 -0.15 7.76
N ASP A 121 -14.82 -0.94 6.78
CA ASP A 121 -13.63 -1.79 6.85
C ASP A 121 -12.36 -1.05 6.43
N ILE A 122 -12.51 0.12 5.80
CA ILE A 122 -11.41 0.96 5.34
C ILE A 122 -11.49 2.37 5.97
N ARG A 123 -10.38 3.08 6.03
CA ARG A 123 -10.21 4.31 6.83
C ARG A 123 -10.73 5.57 6.14
N ILE A 124 -11.97 5.52 5.65
CA ILE A 124 -12.64 6.69 5.04
C ILE A 124 -13.07 7.69 6.11
N ARG A 125 -13.59 7.22 7.26
CA ARG A 125 -14.03 8.11 8.35
C ARG A 125 -12.87 8.94 8.89
N GLU A 126 -11.72 8.29 9.08
CA GLU A 126 -10.51 8.93 9.57
C GLU A 126 -9.96 9.94 8.56
N LEU A 127 -10.04 9.64 7.24
CA LEU A 127 -9.73 10.61 6.20
C LEU A 127 -10.64 11.84 6.31
N MET A 128 -11.97 11.63 6.37
CA MET A 128 -12.92 12.73 6.46
C MET A 128 -12.71 13.58 7.72
N SER A 129 -12.44 12.95 8.86
CA SER A 129 -12.09 13.66 10.11
C SER A 129 -10.83 14.50 9.95
N ARG A 130 -9.80 13.98 9.26
CA ARG A 130 -8.57 14.70 8.99
C ARG A 130 -8.77 15.90 8.06
N LEU A 131 -9.63 15.77 7.05
CA LEU A 131 -9.97 16.85 6.11
C LEU A 131 -10.78 17.97 6.76
N ALA A 132 -11.52 17.68 7.83
CA ALA A 132 -12.32 18.66 8.55
C ALA A 132 -11.48 19.74 9.28
N SER A 133 -10.15 19.56 9.43
CA SER A 133 -9.24 20.57 10.02
C SER A 133 -9.18 21.87 9.20
N GLY A 134 -9.53 21.83 7.92
CA GLY A 134 -9.51 22.97 7.01
C GLY A 134 -8.13 23.36 6.45
N GLU A 135 -7.08 22.63 6.82
CA GLU A 135 -5.71 22.86 6.31
C GLU A 135 -5.51 22.31 4.89
N VAL A 136 -6.25 21.25 4.54
CA VAL A 136 -6.08 20.52 3.30
C VAL A 136 -6.79 21.22 2.15
N LYS A 137 -6.04 21.53 1.09
CA LYS A 137 -6.53 22.18 -0.13
C LYS A 137 -6.69 21.20 -1.29
N GLU A 138 -5.90 20.13 -1.32
CA GLU A 138 -5.93 19.15 -2.39
C GLU A 138 -5.84 17.72 -1.82
N VAL A 139 -6.69 16.83 -2.34
CA VAL A 139 -6.62 15.39 -2.16
C VAL A 139 -6.32 14.73 -3.49
N VAL A 140 -5.17 14.05 -3.55
CA VAL A 140 -4.76 13.24 -4.71
C VAL A 140 -5.20 11.80 -4.48
N LEU A 141 -6.10 11.28 -5.30
CA LEU A 141 -6.54 9.88 -5.22
C LEU A 141 -5.56 9.00 -6.01
N ALA A 142 -4.87 8.09 -5.31
CA ALA A 142 -3.83 7.22 -5.84
C ALA A 142 -4.11 5.73 -5.55
N THR A 143 -5.39 5.34 -5.55
CA THR A 143 -5.77 3.92 -5.58
C THR A 143 -5.43 3.31 -6.93
N ASN A 144 -5.29 1.98 -6.99
CA ASN A 144 -4.98 1.29 -8.26
C ASN A 144 -6.01 1.59 -9.35
N PRO A 145 -5.64 1.52 -10.63
CA PRO A 145 -6.55 1.71 -11.76
C PRO A 145 -7.34 0.41 -12.11
N ASP A 146 -7.74 -0.33 -11.08
CA ASP A 146 -8.66 -1.48 -11.16
C ASP A 146 -10.10 -1.05 -10.83
N VAL A 147 -11.06 -1.94 -11.01
CA VAL A 147 -12.49 -1.65 -10.83
C VAL A 147 -12.79 -1.15 -9.41
N GLU A 148 -12.23 -1.82 -8.41
CA GLU A 148 -12.42 -1.49 -7.00
C GLU A 148 -11.74 -0.16 -6.62
N GLY A 149 -10.54 0.08 -7.13
CA GLY A 149 -9.82 1.33 -6.90
C GLY A 149 -10.48 2.53 -7.55
N GLU A 150 -11.03 2.39 -8.77
CA GLU A 150 -11.82 3.43 -9.44
C GLU A 150 -13.15 3.68 -8.73
N ALA A 151 -13.86 2.64 -8.30
CA ALA A 151 -15.09 2.77 -7.51
C ALA A 151 -14.81 3.51 -6.19
N THR A 152 -13.73 3.16 -5.50
CA THR A 152 -13.30 3.81 -4.26
C THR A 152 -12.93 5.27 -4.50
N ALA A 153 -12.15 5.57 -5.55
CA ALA A 153 -11.79 6.95 -5.91
C ALA A 153 -13.03 7.80 -6.26
N SER A 154 -13.95 7.24 -7.04
CA SER A 154 -15.22 7.92 -7.37
C SER A 154 -16.06 8.20 -6.14
N TYR A 155 -16.16 7.27 -5.20
CA TYR A 155 -16.86 7.43 -3.93
C TYR A 155 -16.23 8.54 -3.09
N LEU A 156 -14.91 8.50 -2.87
CA LEU A 156 -14.16 9.53 -2.13
C LEU A 156 -14.31 10.91 -2.78
N SER A 157 -14.22 11.00 -4.10
CA SER A 157 -14.39 12.26 -4.82
C SER A 157 -15.76 12.91 -4.54
N ARG A 158 -16.83 12.10 -4.49
CA ARG A 158 -18.19 12.58 -4.16
C ARG A 158 -18.34 13.06 -2.72
N LEU A 159 -17.61 12.46 -1.78
CA LEU A 159 -17.60 12.89 -0.39
C LEU A 159 -16.79 14.17 -0.16
N ILE A 160 -15.64 14.30 -0.85
CA ILE A 160 -14.66 15.35 -0.56
C ILE A 160 -14.97 16.65 -1.31
N LYS A 161 -15.44 16.59 -2.57
CA LYS A 161 -15.76 17.78 -3.37
C LYS A 161 -16.72 18.78 -2.68
N PRO A 162 -17.79 18.35 -1.99
CA PRO A 162 -18.67 19.27 -1.28
C PRO A 162 -18.00 20.06 -0.16
N MET A 163 -16.83 19.61 0.34
CA MET A 163 -16.04 20.33 1.35
C MET A 163 -15.23 21.49 0.75
N GLY A 164 -15.31 21.73 -0.56
CA GLY A 164 -14.51 22.77 -1.24
C GLY A 164 -13.04 22.38 -1.46
N ILE A 165 -12.66 21.14 -1.24
CA ILE A 165 -11.30 20.63 -1.42
C ILE A 165 -11.15 20.18 -2.87
N LYS A 166 -10.03 20.57 -3.51
CA LYS A 166 -9.66 20.09 -4.85
C LYS A 166 -9.37 18.59 -4.80
N VAL A 167 -10.03 17.82 -5.66
CA VAL A 167 -9.79 16.37 -5.78
C VAL A 167 -9.18 16.08 -7.14
N THR A 168 -8.01 15.49 -7.12
CA THR A 168 -7.27 15.05 -8.32
C THR A 168 -7.08 13.54 -8.31
N ARG A 169 -6.73 12.99 -9.46
CA ARG A 169 -6.42 11.56 -9.67
C ARG A 169 -5.04 11.46 -10.30
N ILE A 170 -4.21 10.50 -9.87
CA ILE A 170 -2.97 10.22 -10.58
C ILE A 170 -3.29 9.85 -12.04
N ALA A 171 -2.45 10.33 -12.96
CA ALA A 171 -2.64 10.06 -14.37
C ALA A 171 -2.50 8.57 -14.69
N HIS A 172 -3.31 8.10 -15.63
CA HIS A 172 -3.24 6.75 -16.18
C HIS A 172 -2.90 6.86 -17.68
N GLY A 173 -2.07 5.95 -18.17
CA GLY A 173 -1.69 5.96 -19.59
C GLY A 173 -0.53 5.02 -19.88
N VAL A 174 0.02 5.14 -21.08
CA VAL A 174 1.13 4.32 -21.54
C VAL A 174 2.36 4.61 -20.68
N PRO A 175 3.02 3.58 -20.11
CA PRO A 175 4.22 3.78 -19.31
C PRO A 175 5.38 4.31 -20.16
N VAL A 176 6.28 5.08 -19.53
CA VAL A 176 7.50 5.58 -20.19
C VAL A 176 8.36 4.40 -20.66
N GLY A 177 8.73 4.40 -21.93
CA GLY A 177 9.47 3.31 -22.58
C GLY A 177 8.59 2.16 -23.08
N GLY A 178 7.26 2.25 -22.89
CA GLY A 178 6.33 1.31 -23.51
C GLY A 178 6.05 1.64 -24.96
N GLU A 179 5.87 0.61 -25.80
CA GLU A 179 5.48 0.75 -27.20
C GLU A 179 3.95 0.71 -27.32
N LEU A 180 3.38 1.61 -28.14
CA LEU A 180 1.93 1.70 -28.32
C LEU A 180 1.33 0.41 -28.91
N GLU A 181 2.09 -0.31 -29.74
CA GLU A 181 1.69 -1.55 -30.38
C GLU A 181 1.36 -2.67 -29.36
N TYR A 182 2.05 -2.69 -28.20
CA TYR A 182 1.84 -3.72 -27.17
C TYR A 182 0.95 -3.24 -26.01
N THR A 183 0.39 -2.03 -26.12
CA THR A 183 -0.47 -1.48 -25.08
C THR A 183 -1.92 -1.91 -25.34
N ASP A 184 -2.60 -2.38 -24.26
CA ASP A 184 -4.00 -2.77 -24.35
C ASP A 184 -4.94 -1.60 -24.66
N GLU A 185 -6.10 -1.89 -25.21
CA GLU A 185 -7.09 -0.91 -25.68
C GLU A 185 -7.58 0.03 -24.55
N ILE A 186 -7.73 -0.49 -23.32
CA ILE A 186 -8.22 0.29 -22.18
C ILE A 186 -7.16 1.30 -21.75
N THR A 187 -5.89 0.89 -21.68
CA THR A 187 -4.77 1.78 -21.37
C THR A 187 -4.62 2.86 -22.43
N LEU A 188 -4.75 2.52 -23.72
CA LEU A 188 -4.72 3.51 -24.80
C LEU A 188 -5.89 4.49 -24.71
N LEU A 189 -7.10 4.02 -24.43
CA LEU A 189 -8.27 4.88 -24.22
C LEU A 189 -8.03 5.89 -23.09
N ARG A 190 -7.51 5.41 -21.95
CA ARG A 190 -7.18 6.27 -20.79
C ARG A 190 -6.08 7.30 -21.13
N ALA A 191 -5.07 6.90 -21.91
CA ALA A 191 -4.04 7.81 -22.38
C ALA A 191 -4.62 8.92 -23.28
N PHE A 192 -5.56 8.60 -24.18
CA PHE A 192 -6.25 9.58 -25.01
C PHE A 192 -7.15 10.52 -24.19
N GLU A 193 -7.90 10.00 -23.20
CA GLU A 193 -8.71 10.81 -22.29
C GLU A 193 -7.86 11.79 -21.47
N GLY A 194 -6.69 11.32 -21.01
CA GLY A 194 -5.74 12.09 -20.19
C GLY A 194 -4.75 12.95 -20.97
N ARG A 195 -4.88 13.05 -22.31
CA ARG A 195 -3.94 13.83 -23.15
C ARG A 195 -3.88 15.30 -22.73
N ARG A 196 -2.70 15.88 -22.80
CA ARG A 196 -2.45 17.29 -22.46
C ARG A 196 -1.99 18.05 -23.69
N GLU A 197 -2.26 19.33 -23.70
CA GLU A 197 -1.67 20.26 -24.67
C GLU A 197 -0.15 20.38 -24.42
N VAL A 198 0.65 20.48 -25.50
CA VAL A 198 2.11 20.52 -25.47
C VAL A 198 2.58 21.91 -25.89
#